data_74f797a542752796490dbc2f3c1338a5
#
_entry.id   74f797a542752796490dbc2f3c1338a5
#
_cell.length_a   1.000
_cell.length_b   1.000
_cell.length_c   1.000
_cell.angle_alpha   90.00
_cell.angle_beta   90.00
_cell.angle_gamma   90.00
#
_symmetry.space_group_name_H-M   'P 1'
#
loop_
_entity.id
_entity.type
_entity.pdbx_description
1 polymer ?
#
loop_
_entity_poly.entity_id
_entity_poly.type
_entity_poly.pdbx_seq_one_letter_code
_entity_poly.pdbx_strand_id
1 'polypeptide(L)'
;MTAASATTARVERIAMGVTCVATVVGIDSHDLAVRCLDLVEEIESLWSRFIPTSDISRLNSADGQPTVVDDRTLTLLHHMIAAHQATEGAYNPTRLPLQIAAGDTHSLINDRSTTLAANATVYSHLSGIQIFHDGKVSLPRGMTLDAGGIGKGLAADFILQFALEHGAQATCINLGGDMAINTGDSIGWDVEILSPLDPGVILDTVRISVGGVATSSLFARQRNSAGIASHLFTDSSAHDTQHTVGATVIANSAAWSEAWTKYAILSNPAQAIDTLTNTGLAAMLVSADGHTTKTESWKTFTHD
;
A
#
# COMPACT_ATOMS: atom_id res chain seq x y z
N MET A 1 25.86 36.25 5.30
CA MET A 1 24.75 35.31 5.59
C MET A 1 25.30 33.93 5.40
N THR A 2 25.47 33.16 6.47
CA THR A 2 25.85 31.72 6.37
C THR A 2 24.69 30.99 5.71
N ALA A 3 24.94 30.32 4.60
CA ALA A 3 23.95 29.43 3.99
C ALA A 3 23.52 28.38 5.04
N ALA A 4 22.20 28.23 5.24
CA ALA A 4 21.69 27.18 6.09
C ALA A 4 22.13 25.82 5.51
N SER A 5 22.75 24.98 6.34
CA SER A 5 23.14 23.64 5.92
C SER A 5 21.94 22.70 5.92
N ALA A 6 21.88 21.80 4.96
CA ALA A 6 20.89 20.75 4.96
C ALA A 6 21.02 19.87 6.21
N THR A 7 19.91 19.54 6.84
CA THR A 7 19.82 18.65 8.00
C THR A 7 18.93 17.47 7.69
N THR A 8 19.05 16.39 8.45
CA THR A 8 18.17 15.24 8.35
C THR A 8 17.20 15.25 9.55
N ALA A 9 15.92 15.15 9.29
CA ALA A 9 14.90 14.95 10.32
C ALA A 9 14.15 13.66 10.06
N ARG A 10 13.77 12.98 11.16
CA ARG A 10 12.91 11.80 11.17
C ARG A 10 11.79 12.01 12.18
N VAL A 11 10.56 12.00 11.71
CA VAL A 11 9.36 12.17 12.53
C VAL A 11 8.46 10.95 12.35
N GLU A 12 7.79 10.55 13.44
CA GLU A 12 6.90 9.41 13.48
C GLU A 12 5.50 9.80 13.96
N ARG A 13 4.48 9.13 13.43
CA ARG A 13 3.08 9.28 13.85
C ARG A 13 2.32 7.98 13.59
N ILE A 14 1.24 7.72 14.35
CA ILE A 14 0.32 6.62 14.06
C ILE A 14 -0.84 7.17 13.24
N ALA A 15 -1.01 6.69 12.01
CA ALA A 15 -2.11 7.00 11.12
C ALA A 15 -2.33 5.80 10.17
N MET A 16 -3.48 5.75 9.49
CA MET A 16 -3.83 4.63 8.57
C MET A 16 -3.68 3.23 9.19
N GLY A 17 -3.78 3.12 10.51
CA GLY A 17 -3.62 1.86 11.25
C GLY A 17 -2.19 1.36 11.39
N VAL A 18 -1.18 2.17 11.08
CA VAL A 18 0.24 1.80 11.10
C VAL A 18 1.11 2.92 11.67
N THR A 19 2.37 2.61 11.99
CA THR A 19 3.39 3.64 12.23
C THR A 19 3.80 4.24 10.88
N CYS A 20 3.61 5.57 10.76
CA CYS A 20 4.02 6.38 9.62
C CYS A 20 5.30 7.14 9.97
N VAL A 21 6.28 7.12 9.09
CA VAL A 21 7.58 7.76 9.28
C VAL A 21 7.89 8.63 8.08
N ALA A 22 8.21 9.91 8.33
CA ALA A 22 8.79 10.80 7.34
C ALA A 22 10.25 11.07 7.70
N THR A 23 11.17 10.69 6.82
CA THR A 23 12.59 11.06 6.89
C THR A 23 12.87 12.04 5.76
N VAL A 24 13.29 13.25 6.10
CA VAL A 24 13.51 14.35 5.15
C VAL A 24 14.92 14.89 5.33
N VAL A 25 15.62 15.11 4.23
CA VAL A 25 16.91 15.82 4.18
C VAL A 25 16.69 17.14 3.46
N GLY A 26 17.10 18.25 4.07
CA GLY A 26 16.95 19.58 3.49
C GLY A 26 17.08 20.70 4.53
N ILE A 27 16.85 21.93 4.07
CA ILE A 27 16.68 23.09 4.97
C ILE A 27 15.27 22.98 5.57
N ASP A 28 15.13 23.26 6.87
CA ASP A 28 13.85 23.13 7.60
C ASP A 28 13.23 21.70 7.56
N SER A 29 14.10 20.70 7.49
CA SER A 29 13.72 19.28 7.33
C SER A 29 12.72 18.79 8.40
N HIS A 30 12.81 19.28 9.65
CA HIS A 30 11.88 18.88 10.72
C HIS A 30 10.45 19.37 10.45
N ASP A 31 10.28 20.65 10.13
CA ASP A 31 8.96 21.23 9.85
C ASP A 31 8.34 20.59 8.60
N LEU A 32 9.17 20.31 7.58
CA LEU A 32 8.70 19.63 6.39
C LEU A 32 8.30 18.18 6.68
N ALA A 33 9.04 17.45 7.51
CA ALA A 33 8.67 16.09 7.93
C ALA A 33 7.36 16.05 8.73
N VAL A 34 7.10 17.06 9.60
CA VAL A 34 5.81 17.20 10.29
C VAL A 34 4.69 17.41 9.28
N ARG A 35 4.84 18.34 8.33
CA ARG A 35 3.84 18.61 7.27
C ARG A 35 3.58 17.38 6.39
N CYS A 36 4.60 16.56 6.13
CA CYS A 36 4.42 15.27 5.44
C CYS A 36 3.47 14.35 6.22
N LEU A 37 3.59 14.29 7.54
CA LEU A 37 2.71 13.47 8.36
C LEU A 37 1.31 14.07 8.56
N ASP A 38 1.17 15.40 8.51
CA ASP A 38 -0.15 16.04 8.46
C ASP A 38 -0.90 15.65 7.18
N LEU A 39 -0.21 15.56 6.05
CA LEU A 39 -0.79 15.11 4.78
C LEU A 39 -1.22 13.63 4.83
N VAL A 40 -0.55 12.76 5.61
CA VAL A 40 -1.04 11.37 5.84
C VAL A 40 -2.45 11.40 6.45
N GLU A 41 -2.66 12.24 7.48
CA GLU A 41 -3.98 12.34 8.15
C GLU A 41 -5.06 12.90 7.21
N GLU A 42 -4.71 13.88 6.38
CA GLU A 42 -5.63 14.38 5.36
C GLU A 42 -6.04 13.27 4.38
N ILE A 43 -5.08 12.51 3.86
CA ILE A 43 -5.35 11.40 2.93
C ILE A 43 -6.14 10.28 3.64
N GLU A 44 -5.85 9.96 4.90
CA GLU A 44 -6.65 9.02 5.69
C GLU A 44 -8.10 9.47 5.79
N SER A 45 -8.34 10.79 5.99
CA SER A 45 -9.69 11.35 6.07
C SER A 45 -10.51 11.16 4.79
N LEU A 46 -9.84 11.04 3.63
CA LEU A 46 -10.46 10.82 2.32
C LEU A 46 -10.66 9.32 2.01
N TRP A 47 -9.74 8.46 2.44
CA TRP A 47 -9.69 7.08 1.94
C TRP A 47 -10.04 6.00 2.96
N SER A 48 -10.11 6.33 4.25
CA SER A 48 -10.41 5.35 5.29
C SER A 48 -11.87 4.93 5.26
N ARG A 49 -12.13 3.63 5.06
CA ARG A 49 -13.48 3.03 5.18
C ARG A 49 -14.07 3.11 6.59
N PHE A 50 -13.26 3.41 7.59
CA PHE A 50 -13.68 3.59 8.99
C PHE A 50 -14.10 5.03 9.32
N ILE A 51 -13.93 5.98 8.39
CA ILE A 51 -14.37 7.37 8.53
C ILE A 51 -15.64 7.55 7.69
N PRO A 52 -16.82 7.75 8.32
CA PRO A 52 -18.10 7.80 7.58
C PRO A 52 -18.17 8.91 6.52
N THR A 53 -17.44 10.02 6.75
CA THR A 53 -17.38 11.18 5.84
C THR A 53 -16.31 11.06 4.76
N SER A 54 -15.49 10.02 4.78
CA SER A 54 -14.47 9.80 3.75
C SER A 54 -15.10 9.57 2.37
N ASP A 55 -14.36 9.87 1.32
CA ASP A 55 -14.83 9.64 -0.06
C ASP A 55 -15.14 8.17 -0.31
N ILE A 56 -14.29 7.26 0.16
CA ILE A 56 -14.52 5.80 0.04
C ILE A 56 -15.81 5.39 0.77
N SER A 57 -16.04 5.85 2.00
CA SER A 57 -17.27 5.53 2.72
C SER A 57 -18.52 6.12 2.06
N ARG A 58 -18.43 7.34 1.53
CA ARG A 58 -19.51 7.99 0.79
C ARG A 58 -19.83 7.27 -0.51
N LEU A 59 -18.83 6.85 -1.27
CA LEU A 59 -18.99 6.03 -2.47
C LEU A 59 -19.62 4.69 -2.14
N ASN A 60 -19.16 4.01 -1.09
CA ASN A 60 -19.70 2.71 -0.65
C ASN A 60 -21.17 2.77 -0.21
N SER A 61 -21.62 3.91 0.29
CA SER A 61 -23.01 4.12 0.73
C SER A 61 -23.92 4.76 -0.31
N ALA A 62 -23.38 5.20 -1.45
CA ALA A 62 -24.13 5.95 -2.46
C ALA A 62 -25.09 5.08 -3.32
N ASP A 63 -25.04 3.76 -3.23
CA ASP A 63 -25.89 2.78 -3.95
C ASP A 63 -26.07 3.13 -5.45
N GLY A 64 -24.98 3.43 -6.12
CA GLY A 64 -24.97 3.74 -7.55
C GLY A 64 -25.19 5.22 -7.88
N GLN A 65 -25.40 6.11 -6.90
CA GLN A 65 -25.56 7.53 -7.16
C GLN A 65 -24.22 8.21 -7.39
N PRO A 66 -24.10 9.15 -8.37
CA PRO A 66 -22.90 9.94 -8.57
C PRO A 66 -22.53 10.75 -7.33
N THR A 67 -21.30 10.61 -6.87
CA THR A 67 -20.76 11.25 -5.66
C THR A 67 -19.54 12.07 -6.02
N VAL A 68 -19.48 13.32 -5.57
CA VAL A 68 -18.29 14.20 -5.73
C VAL A 68 -17.20 13.69 -4.79
N VAL A 69 -15.98 13.54 -5.29
CA VAL A 69 -14.81 13.11 -4.53
C VAL A 69 -13.63 14.09 -4.75
N ASP A 70 -12.66 14.05 -3.87
CA ASP A 70 -11.39 14.80 -3.99
C ASP A 70 -10.57 14.27 -5.18
N ASP A 71 -9.75 15.12 -5.81
CA ASP A 71 -8.89 14.74 -6.93
C ASP A 71 -7.89 13.63 -6.57
N ARG A 72 -7.44 13.58 -5.31
CA ARG A 72 -6.60 12.49 -4.80
C ARG A 72 -7.35 11.16 -4.78
N THR A 73 -8.66 11.19 -4.52
CA THR A 73 -9.51 10.00 -4.59
C THR A 73 -9.76 9.58 -6.03
N LEU A 74 -9.90 10.51 -6.98
CA LEU A 74 -9.93 10.18 -8.41
C LEU A 74 -8.64 9.47 -8.84
N THR A 75 -7.49 9.98 -8.40
CA THR A 75 -6.19 9.33 -8.66
C THR A 75 -6.12 7.94 -8.04
N LEU A 76 -6.60 7.76 -6.80
CA LEU A 76 -6.69 6.44 -6.16
C LEU A 76 -7.53 5.46 -6.99
N LEU A 77 -8.70 5.88 -7.47
CA LEU A 77 -9.58 5.04 -8.28
C LEU A 77 -8.93 4.62 -9.60
N HIS A 78 -8.23 5.53 -10.27
CA HIS A 78 -7.46 5.19 -11.47
C HIS A 78 -6.37 4.15 -11.16
N HIS A 79 -5.64 4.30 -10.06
CA HIS A 79 -4.64 3.32 -9.63
C HIS A 79 -5.27 1.96 -9.27
N MET A 80 -6.42 1.95 -8.58
CA MET A 80 -7.16 0.73 -8.28
C MET A 80 -7.55 -0.03 -9.55
N ILE A 81 -8.09 0.67 -10.56
CA ILE A 81 -8.50 0.07 -11.84
C ILE A 81 -7.27 -0.48 -12.57
N ALA A 82 -6.20 0.31 -12.68
CA ALA A 82 -4.97 -0.09 -13.36
C ALA A 82 -4.28 -1.27 -12.66
N ALA A 83 -4.19 -1.24 -11.31
CA ALA A 83 -3.59 -2.33 -10.54
C ALA A 83 -4.41 -3.62 -10.61
N HIS A 84 -5.76 -3.53 -10.59
CA HIS A 84 -6.62 -4.68 -10.80
C HIS A 84 -6.37 -5.33 -12.16
N GLN A 85 -6.24 -4.53 -13.21
CA GLN A 85 -5.94 -5.02 -14.56
C GLN A 85 -4.54 -5.63 -14.65
N ALA A 86 -3.51 -4.93 -14.16
CA ALA A 86 -2.12 -5.36 -14.23
C ALA A 86 -1.84 -6.64 -13.44
N THR A 87 -2.56 -6.86 -12.32
CA THR A 87 -2.43 -8.04 -11.47
C THR A 87 -3.45 -9.13 -11.78
N GLU A 88 -4.14 -9.05 -12.93
CA GLU A 88 -5.15 -10.03 -13.36
C GLU A 88 -6.23 -10.29 -12.30
N GLY A 89 -6.58 -9.25 -11.51
CA GLY A 89 -7.58 -9.34 -10.44
C GLY A 89 -7.06 -9.87 -9.10
N ALA A 90 -5.78 -10.24 -8.97
CA ALA A 90 -5.20 -10.62 -7.69
C ALA A 90 -5.29 -9.46 -6.68
N TYR A 91 -4.91 -8.24 -7.08
CA TYR A 91 -5.37 -7.05 -6.38
C TYR A 91 -6.82 -6.75 -6.79
N ASN A 92 -7.72 -6.74 -5.84
CA ASN A 92 -9.13 -6.43 -6.07
C ASN A 92 -9.70 -5.58 -4.94
N PRO A 93 -9.95 -4.28 -5.16
CA PRO A 93 -10.43 -3.37 -4.13
C PRO A 93 -11.89 -3.64 -3.72
N THR A 94 -12.63 -4.48 -4.44
CA THR A 94 -14.03 -4.81 -4.12
C THR A 94 -14.18 -5.96 -3.12
N ARG A 95 -13.09 -6.49 -2.57
CA ARG A 95 -13.10 -7.61 -1.60
C ARG A 95 -13.56 -7.21 -0.18
N LEU A 96 -13.96 -5.96 0.03
CA LEU A 96 -14.42 -5.47 1.32
C LEU A 96 -15.52 -6.33 1.96
N PRO A 97 -16.54 -6.86 1.24
CA PRO A 97 -17.53 -7.77 1.84
C PRO A 97 -16.93 -9.04 2.45
N LEU A 98 -15.88 -9.60 1.83
CA LEU A 98 -15.17 -10.77 2.36
C LEU A 98 -14.39 -10.43 3.61
N GLN A 99 -13.73 -9.25 3.66
CA GLN A 99 -13.00 -8.77 4.83
C GLN A 99 -13.94 -8.61 6.03
N ILE A 100 -15.10 -7.98 5.82
CA ILE A 100 -16.14 -7.82 6.85
C ILE A 100 -16.65 -9.19 7.33
N ALA A 101 -16.93 -10.11 6.43
CA ALA A 101 -17.39 -11.47 6.76
C ALA A 101 -16.32 -12.25 7.58
N ALA A 102 -15.05 -11.96 7.36
CA ALA A 102 -13.95 -12.54 8.13
C ALA A 102 -13.66 -11.81 9.46
N GLY A 103 -14.46 -10.79 9.82
CA GLY A 103 -14.35 -10.07 11.10
C GLY A 103 -13.51 -8.80 11.07
N ASP A 104 -12.99 -8.37 9.91
CA ASP A 104 -12.23 -7.12 9.78
C ASP A 104 -13.19 -5.89 9.73
N THR A 105 -13.92 -5.68 10.81
CA THR A 105 -14.96 -4.65 10.93
C THR A 105 -14.51 -3.41 11.67
N HIS A 106 -13.42 -3.46 12.44
CA HIS A 106 -12.97 -2.38 13.32
C HIS A 106 -11.61 -1.83 12.91
N SER A 107 -11.42 -0.54 13.16
CA SER A 107 -10.13 0.11 13.02
C SER A 107 -9.14 -0.42 14.07
N LEU A 108 -7.85 -0.52 13.71
CA LEU A 108 -6.78 -0.94 14.63
C LEU A 108 -6.35 0.14 15.62
N ILE A 109 -6.69 1.41 15.37
CA ILE A 109 -6.18 2.56 16.15
C ILE A 109 -7.26 3.33 16.89
N ASN A 110 -8.55 2.99 16.69
CA ASN A 110 -9.68 3.66 17.35
C ASN A 110 -10.93 2.75 17.32
N ASP A 111 -12.00 3.16 18.02
CA ASP A 111 -13.26 2.39 18.11
C ASP A 111 -14.17 2.51 16.88
N ARG A 112 -13.67 3.01 15.74
CA ARG A 112 -14.46 3.13 14.52
C ARG A 112 -14.67 1.78 13.86
N SER A 113 -15.84 1.59 13.28
CA SER A 113 -16.21 0.36 12.57
C SER A 113 -16.79 0.66 11.19
N THR A 114 -16.73 -0.32 10.31
CA THR A 114 -17.34 -0.26 8.98
C THR A 114 -18.51 -1.23 8.93
N THR A 115 -19.64 -0.76 8.39
CA THR A 115 -20.80 -1.59 8.03
C THR A 115 -21.08 -1.45 6.54
N LEU A 116 -21.59 -2.50 5.93
CA LEU A 116 -21.97 -2.52 4.51
C LEU A 116 -23.47 -2.73 4.35
N ALA A 117 -24.00 -2.26 3.21
CA ALA A 117 -25.35 -2.59 2.79
C ALA A 117 -25.48 -4.11 2.55
N ALA A 118 -26.68 -4.66 2.76
CA ALA A 118 -26.92 -6.10 2.63
C ALA A 118 -26.71 -6.66 1.21
N ASN A 119 -26.74 -5.79 0.19
CA ASN A 119 -26.48 -6.14 -1.20
C ASN A 119 -24.99 -6.01 -1.60
N ALA A 120 -24.09 -5.68 -0.66
CA ALA A 120 -22.67 -5.56 -0.95
C ALA A 120 -22.09 -6.90 -1.42
N THR A 121 -21.38 -6.87 -2.56
CA THR A 121 -20.81 -8.07 -3.18
C THR A 121 -19.47 -7.78 -3.83
N VAL A 122 -18.68 -8.82 -4.06
CA VAL A 122 -17.40 -8.74 -4.77
C VAL A 122 -17.66 -8.69 -6.28
N TYR A 123 -16.92 -7.83 -6.96
CA TYR A 123 -16.94 -7.73 -8.41
C TYR A 123 -15.63 -8.28 -9.00
N SER A 124 -15.76 -9.09 -10.06
CA SER A 124 -14.61 -9.63 -10.81
C SER A 124 -13.98 -8.59 -11.75
N HIS A 125 -14.73 -7.54 -12.10
CA HIS A 125 -14.28 -6.48 -13.02
C HIS A 125 -14.67 -5.10 -12.49
N LEU A 126 -13.79 -4.12 -12.70
CA LEU A 126 -14.00 -2.73 -12.27
C LEU A 126 -14.56 -1.82 -13.39
N SER A 127 -14.83 -2.38 -14.58
CA SER A 127 -15.32 -1.62 -15.75
C SER A 127 -16.66 -0.91 -15.55
N GLY A 128 -17.40 -1.26 -14.49
CA GLY A 128 -18.65 -0.58 -14.14
C GLY A 128 -18.46 0.71 -13.35
N ILE A 129 -17.27 1.02 -12.86
CA ILE A 129 -16.97 2.30 -12.20
C ILE A 129 -17.02 3.40 -13.26
N GLN A 130 -17.85 4.42 -13.03
CA GLN A 130 -17.96 5.58 -13.92
C GLN A 130 -17.33 6.80 -13.26
N ILE A 131 -16.36 7.39 -13.93
CA ILE A 131 -15.73 8.66 -13.55
C ILE A 131 -16.19 9.71 -14.55
N PHE A 132 -16.89 10.73 -14.04
CA PHE A 132 -17.49 11.79 -14.84
C PHE A 132 -16.53 12.99 -14.96
N HIS A 133 -16.68 13.79 -16.02
CA HIS A 133 -15.86 14.98 -16.25
C HIS A 133 -15.98 16.08 -15.19
N ASP A 134 -17.07 16.06 -14.40
CA ASP A 134 -17.30 17.00 -13.31
C ASP A 134 -16.74 16.53 -11.95
N GLY A 135 -15.86 15.53 -11.95
CA GLY A 135 -15.23 14.99 -10.75
C GLY A 135 -16.13 14.07 -9.92
N LYS A 136 -17.32 13.71 -10.42
CA LYS A 136 -18.17 12.73 -9.76
C LYS A 136 -17.78 11.32 -10.14
N VAL A 137 -18.08 10.39 -9.23
CA VAL A 137 -17.88 8.95 -9.42
C VAL A 137 -19.16 8.21 -9.06
N SER A 138 -19.50 7.20 -9.86
CA SER A 138 -20.57 6.26 -9.56
C SER A 138 -20.04 4.83 -9.56
N LEU A 139 -20.35 4.08 -8.50
CA LEU A 139 -20.07 2.65 -8.42
C LEU A 139 -21.33 1.88 -8.84
N PRO A 140 -21.22 0.69 -9.46
CA PRO A 140 -22.35 -0.22 -9.61
C PRO A 140 -23.04 -0.50 -8.26
N ARG A 141 -24.35 -0.70 -8.27
CA ARG A 141 -25.10 -1.04 -7.05
C ARG A 141 -24.53 -2.28 -6.37
N GLY A 142 -24.28 -2.20 -5.07
CA GLY A 142 -23.67 -3.28 -4.29
C GLY A 142 -22.14 -3.39 -4.45
N MET A 143 -21.49 -2.64 -5.35
CA MET A 143 -20.03 -2.55 -5.36
C MET A 143 -19.58 -1.67 -4.19
N THR A 144 -18.60 -2.17 -3.44
CA THR A 144 -17.93 -1.41 -2.38
C THR A 144 -16.43 -1.51 -2.55
N LEU A 145 -15.72 -0.45 -2.19
CA LEU A 145 -14.27 -0.34 -2.34
C LEU A 145 -13.58 -0.27 -0.99
N ASP A 146 -12.36 -0.80 -0.94
CA ASP A 146 -11.40 -0.58 0.13
C ASP A 146 -10.07 -0.11 -0.45
N ALA A 147 -9.48 0.93 0.13
CA ALA A 147 -8.17 1.45 -0.30
C ALA A 147 -7.00 0.53 0.10
N GLY A 148 -7.24 -0.49 0.91
CA GLY A 148 -6.22 -1.46 1.30
C GLY A 148 -5.56 -2.14 0.11
N GLY A 149 -4.24 -2.32 0.19
CA GLY A 149 -3.45 -2.98 -0.84
C GLY A 149 -2.88 -2.09 -1.95
N ILE A 150 -3.19 -0.77 -1.92
CA ILE A 150 -2.57 0.24 -2.79
C ILE A 150 -2.56 1.64 -2.14
N GLY A 151 -3.46 1.89 -1.19
CA GLY A 151 -3.70 3.23 -0.66
C GLY A 151 -2.55 3.78 0.17
N LYS A 152 -1.83 2.95 0.92
CA LYS A 152 -0.67 3.40 1.69
C LYS A 152 0.51 3.73 0.78
N GLY A 153 0.78 2.88 -0.20
CA GLY A 153 1.80 3.14 -1.21
C GLY A 153 1.52 4.42 -1.98
N LEU A 154 0.28 4.61 -2.44
CA LEU A 154 -0.09 5.83 -3.16
C LEU A 154 -0.03 7.08 -2.27
N ALA A 155 -0.41 6.98 -1.00
CA ALA A 155 -0.23 8.07 -0.05
C ALA A 155 1.25 8.41 0.14
N ALA A 156 2.12 7.39 0.26
CA ALA A 156 3.57 7.60 0.35
C ALA A 156 4.13 8.30 -0.90
N ASP A 157 3.66 7.93 -2.09
CA ASP A 157 4.05 8.58 -3.36
C ASP A 157 3.61 10.06 -3.41
N PHE A 158 2.37 10.39 -3.00
CA PHE A 158 1.91 11.79 -2.91
C PHE A 158 2.73 12.62 -1.93
N ILE A 159 3.03 12.05 -0.76
CA ILE A 159 3.77 12.74 0.29
C ILE A 159 5.23 12.92 -0.11
N LEU A 160 5.83 11.94 -0.77
CA LEU A 160 7.17 12.07 -1.34
C LEU A 160 7.24 13.22 -2.34
N GLN A 161 6.28 13.29 -3.28
CA GLN A 161 6.21 14.37 -4.25
C GLN A 161 6.03 15.73 -3.57
N PHE A 162 5.13 15.82 -2.58
CA PHE A 162 4.94 17.02 -1.76
C PHE A 162 6.26 17.46 -1.09
N ALA A 163 7.00 16.52 -0.49
CA ALA A 163 8.28 16.85 0.17
C ALA A 163 9.31 17.43 -0.82
N LEU A 164 9.43 16.83 -2.00
CA LEU A 164 10.35 17.30 -3.05
C LEU A 164 9.96 18.70 -3.55
N GLU A 165 8.68 18.94 -3.80
CA GLU A 165 8.17 20.27 -4.23
C GLU A 165 8.37 21.36 -3.17
N HIS A 166 8.50 20.97 -1.88
CA HIS A 166 8.76 21.88 -0.77
C HIS A 166 10.22 21.91 -0.31
N GLY A 167 11.15 21.45 -1.17
CA GLY A 167 12.58 21.65 -0.99
C GLY A 167 13.31 20.52 -0.26
N ALA A 168 12.71 19.34 -0.11
CA ALA A 168 13.47 18.16 0.30
C ALA A 168 14.54 17.83 -0.76
N GLN A 169 15.77 17.63 -0.33
CA GLN A 169 16.88 17.16 -1.18
C GLN A 169 16.85 15.64 -1.30
N ALA A 170 16.43 14.95 -0.22
CA ALA A 170 16.20 13.54 -0.18
C ALA A 170 15.04 13.24 0.81
N THR A 171 14.25 12.21 0.55
CA THR A 171 13.16 11.83 1.43
C THR A 171 12.83 10.34 1.32
N CYS A 172 12.42 9.77 2.46
CA CYS A 172 11.79 8.45 2.56
C CYS A 172 10.52 8.58 3.38
N ILE A 173 9.42 8.24 2.75
CA ILE A 173 8.10 8.16 3.40
C ILE A 173 7.77 6.68 3.58
N ASN A 174 7.62 6.24 4.82
CA ASN A 174 7.32 4.86 5.18
C ASN A 174 5.96 4.80 5.89
N LEU A 175 4.99 4.16 5.29
CA LEU A 175 3.65 3.96 5.83
C LEU A 175 3.42 2.47 6.14
N GLY A 176 4.00 2.02 7.27
CA GLY A 176 3.85 0.65 7.74
C GLY A 176 4.54 -0.40 6.87
N GLY A 177 5.67 -0.06 6.26
CA GLY A 177 6.44 -0.93 5.38
C GLY A 177 6.20 -0.69 3.88
N ASP A 178 5.24 0.16 3.51
CA ASP A 178 5.07 0.65 2.15
C ASP A 178 5.81 1.98 2.04
N MET A 179 6.91 2.00 1.29
CA MET A 179 7.87 3.11 1.28
C MET A 179 7.97 3.73 -0.10
N ALA A 180 7.95 5.07 -0.15
CA ALA A 180 8.35 5.87 -1.29
C ALA A 180 9.68 6.56 -0.97
N ILE A 181 10.67 6.44 -1.87
CA ILE A 181 12.05 6.86 -1.64
C ILE A 181 12.55 7.71 -2.79
N ASN A 182 13.21 8.81 -2.46
CA ASN A 182 14.04 9.59 -3.38
C ASN A 182 15.22 10.15 -2.59
N THR A 183 16.43 9.76 -2.96
CA THR A 183 17.67 10.15 -2.26
C THR A 183 18.41 11.31 -2.93
N GLY A 184 17.80 11.94 -3.98
CA GLY A 184 18.46 12.97 -4.77
C GLY A 184 19.78 12.46 -5.34
N ASP A 185 20.87 13.20 -5.09
CA ASP A 185 22.22 12.85 -5.55
C ASP A 185 22.97 11.88 -4.59
N SER A 186 22.30 11.38 -3.54
CA SER A 186 22.91 10.47 -2.56
C SER A 186 22.94 9.02 -3.07
N ILE A 187 23.78 8.19 -2.44
CA ILE A 187 24.07 6.80 -2.86
C ILE A 187 22.86 5.85 -2.75
N GLY A 188 21.80 6.26 -2.10
CA GLY A 188 20.63 5.42 -1.81
C GLY A 188 20.45 5.15 -0.31
N TRP A 189 19.29 4.67 0.07
CA TRP A 189 19.01 4.23 1.43
C TRP A 189 18.91 2.73 1.52
N ASP A 190 19.50 2.18 2.58
CA ASP A 190 19.40 0.76 2.89
C ASP A 190 18.05 0.47 3.57
N VAL A 191 17.35 -0.50 3.04
CA VAL A 191 16.07 -0.99 3.56
C VAL A 191 16.23 -2.46 3.94
N GLU A 192 16.08 -2.74 5.23
CA GLU A 192 16.10 -4.11 5.75
C GLU A 192 14.78 -4.81 5.45
N ILE A 193 14.87 -6.00 4.88
CA ILE A 193 13.72 -6.88 4.62
C ILE A 193 13.62 -7.90 5.73
N LEU A 194 12.60 -7.74 6.56
CA LEU A 194 12.40 -8.59 7.74
C LEU A 194 11.64 -9.87 7.38
N SER A 195 11.95 -10.95 8.08
CA SER A 195 11.24 -12.22 7.93
C SER A 195 9.77 -12.07 8.36
N PRO A 196 8.80 -12.52 7.54
CA PRO A 196 7.40 -12.59 7.94
C PRO A 196 7.16 -13.58 9.06
N LEU A 197 8.04 -14.58 9.23
CA LEU A 197 7.94 -15.62 10.26
C LEU A 197 8.52 -15.17 11.60
N ASP A 198 9.62 -14.42 11.56
CA ASP A 198 10.31 -13.87 12.73
C ASP A 198 10.84 -12.46 12.42
N PRO A 199 10.19 -11.38 12.93
CA PRO A 199 10.61 -10.00 12.67
C PRO A 199 11.97 -9.62 13.24
N GLY A 200 12.56 -10.48 14.09
CA GLY A 200 13.93 -10.30 14.57
C GLY A 200 14.99 -10.73 13.54
N VAL A 201 14.59 -11.37 12.44
CA VAL A 201 15.48 -11.88 11.42
C VAL A 201 15.43 -10.99 10.17
N ILE A 202 16.56 -10.45 9.77
CA ILE A 202 16.76 -9.74 8.51
C ILE A 202 17.06 -10.80 7.44
N LEU A 203 16.20 -10.88 6.41
CA LEU A 203 16.38 -11.80 5.29
C LEU A 203 17.30 -11.23 4.21
N ASP A 204 17.28 -9.91 4.06
CA ASP A 204 18.09 -9.20 3.08
C ASP A 204 18.14 -7.69 3.40
N THR A 205 19.08 -6.98 2.76
CA THR A 205 19.14 -5.53 2.76
C THR A 205 19.23 -5.05 1.33
N VAL A 206 18.31 -4.17 0.93
CA VAL A 206 18.28 -3.58 -0.41
C VAL A 206 18.58 -2.10 -0.34
N ARG A 207 19.29 -1.58 -1.36
CA ARG A 207 19.60 -0.15 -1.49
C ARG A 207 18.74 0.47 -2.59
N ILE A 208 17.98 1.51 -2.23
CA ILE A 208 17.06 2.17 -3.13
C ILE A 208 17.37 3.65 -3.19
N SER A 209 17.61 4.16 -4.41
CA SER A 209 17.84 5.58 -4.65
C SER A 209 16.55 6.31 -5.01
N VAL A 210 15.74 5.72 -5.89
CA VAL A 210 14.45 6.27 -6.33
C VAL A 210 13.47 5.12 -6.58
N GLY A 211 12.22 5.26 -6.13
CA GLY A 211 11.15 4.30 -6.35
C GLY A 211 10.40 3.94 -5.08
N GLY A 212 9.74 2.81 -5.10
CA GLY A 212 9.00 2.27 -3.96
C GLY A 212 9.45 0.86 -3.58
N VAL A 213 9.26 0.52 -2.33
CA VAL A 213 9.34 -0.84 -1.82
C VAL A 213 8.16 -1.10 -0.89
N ALA A 214 7.54 -2.24 -1.03
CA ALA A 214 6.45 -2.66 -0.17
C ALA A 214 6.63 -4.11 0.27
N THR A 215 6.24 -4.40 1.50
CA THR A 215 6.24 -5.76 2.04
C THR A 215 4.86 -6.11 2.57
N SER A 216 4.31 -7.22 2.09
CA SER A 216 3.07 -7.79 2.60
C SER A 216 3.32 -9.18 3.20
N SER A 217 2.56 -9.50 4.26
CA SER A 217 2.63 -10.79 4.93
C SER A 217 1.25 -11.27 5.35
N LEU A 218 1.02 -12.58 5.29
CA LEU A 218 -0.20 -13.20 5.82
C LEU A 218 -0.33 -13.04 7.34
N PHE A 219 0.77 -12.79 8.04
CA PHE A 219 0.81 -12.73 9.52
C PHE A 219 0.82 -11.30 10.06
N ALA A 220 0.93 -10.26 9.23
CA ALA A 220 1.10 -8.88 9.67
C ALA A 220 -0.03 -8.39 10.59
N ARG A 221 -1.28 -8.79 10.35
CA ARG A 221 -2.44 -8.44 11.20
C ARG A 221 -2.70 -9.43 12.33
N GLN A 222 -2.26 -10.69 12.21
CA GLN A 222 -2.49 -11.70 13.26
C GLN A 222 -1.74 -11.38 14.56
N ARG A 223 -0.65 -10.61 14.50
CA ARG A 223 0.12 -10.21 15.67
C ARG A 223 -0.57 -9.15 16.52
N ASN A 224 -1.48 -8.38 15.93
CA ASN A 224 -2.16 -7.27 16.59
C ASN A 224 -3.56 -7.62 17.09
N SER A 225 -4.09 -8.80 16.76
CA SER A 225 -5.43 -9.22 17.17
C SER A 225 -5.54 -10.76 17.22
N ALA A 226 -5.76 -11.29 18.41
CA ALA A 226 -5.99 -12.71 18.60
C ALA A 226 -7.23 -13.15 17.80
N GLY A 227 -7.03 -13.90 16.71
CA GLY A 227 -8.09 -14.60 15.99
C GLY A 227 -8.61 -14.00 14.68
N ILE A 228 -8.03 -12.91 14.17
CA ILE A 228 -8.41 -12.41 12.83
C ILE A 228 -7.63 -13.19 11.76
N ALA A 229 -8.36 -13.83 10.84
CA ALA A 229 -7.80 -14.42 9.63
C ALA A 229 -7.05 -13.37 8.80
N SER A 230 -6.06 -13.81 8.02
CA SER A 230 -5.31 -12.91 7.12
C SER A 230 -6.26 -12.01 6.33
N HIS A 231 -5.96 -10.71 6.25
CA HIS A 231 -6.70 -9.75 5.43
C HIS A 231 -6.51 -10.00 3.91
N LEU A 232 -5.57 -10.85 3.55
CA LEU A 232 -5.36 -11.34 2.19
C LEU A 232 -6.22 -12.60 2.01
N PHE A 233 -7.46 -12.41 1.54
CA PHE A 233 -8.38 -13.50 1.28
C PHE A 233 -8.12 -14.07 -0.11
N THR A 234 -7.88 -15.38 -0.16
CA THR A 234 -7.96 -16.18 -1.37
C THR A 234 -9.38 -16.72 -1.53
N ASP A 235 -9.87 -16.90 -2.74
CA ASP A 235 -11.07 -17.67 -2.97
C ASP A 235 -10.89 -19.10 -2.44
N SER A 236 -11.95 -19.70 -1.88
CA SER A 236 -11.94 -20.99 -1.18
C SER A 236 -11.43 -22.19 -2.00
N SER A 237 -11.18 -22.00 -3.30
CA SER A 237 -10.54 -22.98 -4.19
C SER A 237 -9.00 -22.98 -4.13
N ALA A 238 -8.39 -22.03 -3.41
CA ALA A 238 -6.94 -21.80 -3.39
C ALA A 238 -6.23 -22.40 -2.16
N HIS A 239 -6.83 -23.37 -1.48
CA HIS A 239 -6.20 -24.02 -0.31
C HIS A 239 -4.85 -24.71 -0.62
N ASP A 240 -4.56 -24.98 -1.89
CA ASP A 240 -3.30 -25.61 -2.31
C ASP A 240 -2.19 -24.60 -2.71
N THR A 241 -2.47 -23.31 -2.77
CA THR A 241 -1.52 -22.30 -3.29
C THR A 241 -0.87 -21.43 -2.21
N GLN A 242 -1.17 -21.63 -0.94
CA GLN A 242 -0.59 -20.83 0.16
C GLN A 242 0.85 -21.21 0.50
N HIS A 243 1.72 -21.30 -0.49
CA HIS A 243 3.14 -21.51 -0.23
C HIS A 243 3.89 -20.22 0.08
N THR A 244 3.37 -19.05 -0.38
CA THR A 244 3.98 -17.73 -0.11
C THR A 244 3.33 -17.08 1.10
N VAL A 245 4.07 -16.87 2.18
CA VAL A 245 3.58 -16.25 3.42
C VAL A 245 3.99 -14.78 3.54
N GLY A 246 4.93 -14.34 2.73
CA GLY A 246 5.35 -12.94 2.64
C GLY A 246 5.98 -12.63 1.29
N ALA A 247 5.84 -11.39 0.86
CA ALA A 247 6.46 -10.90 -0.37
C ALA A 247 6.88 -9.44 -0.21
N THR A 248 8.08 -9.14 -0.72
CA THR A 248 8.59 -7.78 -0.90
C THR A 248 8.74 -7.52 -2.38
N VAL A 249 8.23 -6.37 -2.84
CA VAL A 249 8.36 -5.94 -4.24
C VAL A 249 8.94 -4.53 -4.28
N ILE A 250 9.89 -4.31 -5.21
CA ILE A 250 10.47 -3.01 -5.54
C ILE A 250 9.98 -2.63 -6.94
N ALA A 251 9.41 -1.43 -7.05
CA ALA A 251 8.89 -0.86 -8.30
C ALA A 251 9.27 0.64 -8.39
N ASN A 252 8.87 1.28 -9.48
CA ASN A 252 9.09 2.71 -9.69
C ASN A 252 8.23 3.62 -8.78
N SER A 253 7.25 3.07 -8.05
CA SER A 253 6.47 3.78 -7.04
C SER A 253 6.00 2.83 -5.93
N ALA A 254 5.69 3.39 -4.75
CA ALA A 254 5.21 2.62 -3.61
C ALA A 254 3.81 2.02 -3.85
N ALA A 255 2.94 2.73 -4.57
CA ALA A 255 1.62 2.23 -4.97
C ALA A 255 1.73 0.92 -5.78
N TRP A 256 2.60 0.90 -6.77
CA TRP A 256 2.81 -0.30 -7.59
C TRP A 256 3.51 -1.41 -6.82
N SER A 257 4.50 -1.08 -5.97
CA SER A 257 5.12 -2.06 -5.08
C SER A 257 4.07 -2.73 -4.19
N GLU A 258 3.18 -1.95 -3.54
CA GLU A 258 2.13 -2.46 -2.67
C GLU A 258 1.15 -3.36 -3.43
N ALA A 259 0.68 -2.95 -4.62
CA ALA A 259 -0.26 -3.73 -5.42
C ALA A 259 0.33 -5.08 -5.87
N TRP A 260 1.58 -5.08 -6.34
CA TRP A 260 2.25 -6.30 -6.80
C TRP A 260 2.59 -7.28 -5.67
N THR A 261 2.73 -6.83 -4.40
CA THR A 261 2.84 -7.78 -3.28
C THR A 261 1.58 -8.65 -3.14
N LYS A 262 0.39 -8.14 -3.51
CA LYS A 262 -0.86 -8.92 -3.46
C LYS A 262 -0.86 -10.00 -4.53
N TYR A 263 -0.40 -9.68 -5.74
CA TYR A 263 -0.19 -10.67 -6.79
C TYR A 263 0.80 -11.75 -6.33
N ALA A 264 1.94 -11.33 -5.77
CA ALA A 264 2.99 -12.24 -5.32
C ALA A 264 2.53 -13.25 -4.25
N ILE A 265 1.65 -12.81 -3.32
CA ILE A 265 1.15 -13.68 -2.24
C ILE A 265 -0.03 -14.56 -2.70
N LEU A 266 -0.90 -14.02 -3.56
CA LEU A 266 -2.16 -14.68 -3.92
C LEU A 266 -2.03 -15.62 -5.14
N SER A 267 -0.93 -15.54 -5.88
CA SER A 267 -0.66 -16.38 -7.04
C SER A 267 0.16 -17.63 -6.68
N ASN A 268 0.18 -18.62 -7.57
CA ASN A 268 1.13 -19.71 -7.45
C ASN A 268 2.57 -19.16 -7.45
N PRO A 269 3.46 -19.59 -6.53
CA PRO A 269 4.80 -19.00 -6.38
C PRO A 269 5.65 -19.00 -7.66
N ALA A 270 5.63 -20.11 -8.44
CA ALA A 270 6.37 -20.19 -9.69
C ALA A 270 5.82 -19.19 -10.72
N GLN A 271 4.49 -19.11 -10.89
CA GLN A 271 3.84 -18.17 -11.76
C GLN A 271 4.10 -16.72 -11.30
N ALA A 272 4.10 -16.46 -9.98
CA ALA A 272 4.38 -15.13 -9.44
C ALA A 272 5.79 -14.67 -9.81
N ILE A 273 6.80 -15.51 -9.60
CA ILE A 273 8.20 -15.20 -9.96
C ILE A 273 8.34 -14.97 -11.47
N ASP A 274 7.75 -15.82 -12.30
CA ASP A 274 7.81 -15.68 -13.76
C ASP A 274 7.17 -14.36 -14.22
N THR A 275 5.98 -14.03 -13.72
CA THR A 275 5.29 -12.79 -14.07
C THR A 275 6.06 -11.55 -13.60
N LEU A 276 6.54 -11.54 -12.34
CA LEU A 276 7.30 -10.42 -11.79
C LEU A 276 8.63 -10.23 -12.53
N THR A 277 9.29 -11.31 -12.93
CA THR A 277 10.50 -11.26 -13.77
C THR A 277 10.19 -10.68 -15.15
N ASN A 278 9.14 -11.15 -15.80
CA ASN A 278 8.73 -10.67 -17.14
C ASN A 278 8.28 -9.21 -17.14
N THR A 279 7.75 -8.71 -16.02
CA THR A 279 7.42 -7.29 -15.83
C THR A 279 8.62 -6.43 -15.41
N GLY A 280 9.79 -7.04 -15.21
CA GLY A 280 11.02 -6.36 -14.81
C GLY A 280 11.05 -5.92 -13.34
N LEU A 281 10.12 -6.40 -12.52
CA LEU A 281 10.03 -6.06 -11.11
C LEU A 281 11.04 -6.85 -10.28
N ALA A 282 11.67 -6.19 -9.30
CA ALA A 282 12.45 -6.87 -8.30
C ALA A 282 11.54 -7.35 -7.17
N ALA A 283 11.57 -8.65 -6.89
CA ALA A 283 10.73 -9.24 -5.86
C ALA A 283 11.44 -10.34 -5.10
N MET A 284 11.10 -10.47 -3.81
CA MET A 284 11.47 -11.58 -2.95
C MET A 284 10.20 -12.17 -2.33
N LEU A 285 9.98 -13.47 -2.54
CA LEU A 285 8.90 -14.26 -1.95
C LEU A 285 9.47 -15.12 -0.83
N VAL A 286 8.71 -15.26 0.24
CA VAL A 286 9.05 -16.10 1.41
C VAL A 286 7.98 -17.16 1.57
N SER A 287 8.38 -18.43 1.57
CA SER A 287 7.49 -19.57 1.78
C SER A 287 7.29 -19.86 3.29
N ALA A 288 6.33 -20.74 3.61
CA ALA A 288 5.98 -21.09 4.98
C ALA A 288 7.11 -21.80 5.75
N ASP A 289 8.04 -22.43 5.06
CA ASP A 289 9.25 -23.06 5.63
C ASP A 289 10.44 -22.07 5.75
N GLY A 290 10.23 -20.79 5.36
CA GLY A 290 11.25 -19.75 5.43
C GLY A 290 12.19 -19.68 4.22
N HIS A 291 11.98 -20.51 3.19
CA HIS A 291 12.77 -20.40 1.97
C HIS A 291 12.43 -19.11 1.22
N THR A 292 13.46 -18.48 0.64
CA THR A 292 13.29 -17.25 -0.15
C THR A 292 13.53 -17.53 -1.63
N THR A 293 12.63 -17.02 -2.47
CA THR A 293 12.79 -17.00 -3.93
C THR A 293 12.80 -15.58 -4.41
N LYS A 294 13.76 -15.22 -5.29
CA LYS A 294 13.98 -13.85 -5.77
C LYS A 294 13.93 -13.80 -7.29
N THR A 295 13.41 -12.71 -7.84
CA THR A 295 13.56 -12.40 -9.26
C THR A 295 15.01 -12.03 -9.59
N GLU A 296 15.42 -12.15 -10.85
CA GLU A 296 16.80 -11.83 -11.24
C GLU A 296 17.14 -10.35 -11.02
N SER A 297 16.18 -9.45 -11.26
CA SER A 297 16.30 -8.00 -11.03
C SER A 297 16.52 -7.63 -9.56
N TRP A 298 16.24 -8.52 -8.60
CA TRP A 298 16.51 -8.28 -7.18
C TRP A 298 17.98 -7.96 -6.89
N LYS A 299 18.91 -8.60 -7.63
CA LYS A 299 20.36 -8.44 -7.46
C LYS A 299 20.83 -6.99 -7.70
N THR A 300 20.08 -6.21 -8.48
CA THR A 300 20.44 -4.79 -8.74
C THR A 300 20.30 -3.90 -7.53
N PHE A 301 19.61 -4.38 -6.50
CA PHE A 301 19.33 -3.65 -5.26
C PHE A 301 20.10 -4.19 -4.06
N THR A 302 20.79 -5.33 -4.18
CA THR A 302 21.61 -5.89 -3.09
C THR A 302 23.06 -5.43 -3.20
N HIS A 303 23.77 -5.41 -2.05
CA HIS A 303 25.22 -5.22 -2.04
C HIS A 303 25.91 -6.52 -2.39
N ASP A 304 26.91 -6.47 -3.28
CA ASP A 304 27.88 -7.54 -3.47
C ASP A 304 28.80 -7.66 -2.25
#